data_92af5ca5ee66dee1f5ca4bf125e38ec5
#
_entry.id   92af5ca5ee66dee1f5ca4bf125e38ec5
#
_cell.length_a   1.000
_cell.length_b   1.000
_cell.length_c   1.000
_cell.angle_alpha   90.00
_cell.angle_beta   90.00
_cell.angle_gamma   90.00
#
_symmetry.space_group_name_H-M   'P 1'
#
loop_
_entity.id
_entity.type
_entity.pdbx_description
1 polymer ?
#
loop_
_entity_poly.entity_id
_entity_poly.type
_entity_poly.pdbx_seq_one_letter_code
_entity_poly.pdbx_strand_id
1 'polypeptide(L)'
;MKDLDQLRLRRRVERLLAPWRQSGGPGVTLGVVVGRDLVVHEVAGMASIELSVPIGPQTTFRIASVSKQFTCAAILLLAADGRLSIDDDVRRYLPALPDLGPRITLAHLMHNT
;
A
#
# COMPACT_ATOMS: atom_id res chain seq x y z
N MET A 1 9.79 -13.18 19.15
CA MET A 1 9.12 -14.38 18.58
C MET A 1 10.11 -15.53 18.68
N LYS A 2 9.71 -16.71 19.19
CA LYS A 2 10.61 -17.85 19.35
C LYS A 2 10.97 -18.43 17.97
N ASP A 3 12.18 -18.96 17.77
CA ASP A 3 12.68 -19.49 16.49
C ASP A 3 11.74 -20.51 15.83
N LEU A 4 11.10 -21.36 16.67
CA LEU A 4 10.10 -22.34 16.20
C LEU A 4 8.85 -21.68 15.57
N ASP A 5 8.44 -20.51 16.05
CA ASP A 5 7.28 -19.78 15.53
C ASP A 5 7.63 -19.12 14.19
N GLN A 6 8.86 -18.63 14.02
CA GLN A 6 9.34 -18.10 12.75
C GLN A 6 9.41 -19.19 11.68
N LEU A 7 9.91 -20.37 12.03
CA LEU A 7 10.00 -21.49 11.10
C LEU A 7 8.61 -21.96 10.64
N ARG A 8 7.65 -22.04 11.57
CA ARG A 8 6.24 -22.36 11.25
C ARG A 8 5.61 -21.30 10.34
N LEU A 9 5.86 -20.03 10.61
CA LEU A 9 5.39 -18.92 9.81
C LEU A 9 5.94 -18.99 8.38
N ARG A 10 7.26 -19.15 8.21
CA ARG A 10 7.90 -19.31 6.90
C ARG A 10 7.31 -20.45 6.10
N ARG A 11 7.18 -21.64 6.69
CA ARG A 11 6.55 -22.81 6.03
C ARG A 11 5.10 -22.55 5.61
N ARG A 12 4.35 -21.75 6.39
CA ARG A 12 2.98 -21.37 6.04
C ARG A 12 2.96 -20.41 4.84
N VAL A 13 3.85 -19.41 4.84
CA VAL A 13 4.00 -18.48 3.71
C VAL A 13 4.44 -19.20 2.45
N GLU A 14 5.43 -20.11 2.52
CA GLU A 14 5.86 -20.92 1.38
C GLU A 14 4.71 -21.71 0.76
N ARG A 15 3.87 -22.35 1.59
CA ARG A 15 2.68 -23.06 1.11
C ARG A 15 1.65 -22.13 0.46
N LEU A 16 1.44 -20.95 1.02
CA LEU A 16 0.55 -19.94 0.43
C LEU A 16 1.04 -19.49 -0.93
N LEU A 17 2.35 -19.35 -1.11
CA LEU A 17 2.95 -18.88 -2.36
C LEU A 17 3.20 -19.99 -3.39
N ALA A 18 2.98 -21.25 -3.05
CA ALA A 18 3.21 -22.38 -3.95
C ALA A 18 2.53 -22.24 -5.33
N PRO A 19 1.28 -21.75 -5.46
CA PRO A 19 0.65 -21.55 -6.76
C PRO A 19 1.38 -20.55 -7.67
N TRP A 20 2.07 -19.56 -7.11
CA TRP A 20 2.82 -18.53 -7.87
C TRP A 20 4.26 -18.93 -8.18
N ARG A 21 4.75 -20.06 -7.64
CA ARG A 21 6.09 -20.59 -7.93
C ARG A 21 6.16 -21.35 -9.27
N GLN A 22 5.03 -21.48 -9.96
CA GLN A 22 4.99 -22.08 -11.30
C GLN A 22 5.73 -21.16 -12.29
N SER A 23 6.48 -21.76 -13.21
CA SER A 23 7.25 -21.02 -14.21
C SER A 23 6.35 -20.19 -15.12
N GLY A 24 6.71 -18.91 -15.35
CA GLY A 24 6.03 -18.03 -16.31
C GLY A 24 4.70 -17.44 -15.86
N GLY A 25 4.27 -17.67 -14.62
CA GLY A 25 3.04 -17.06 -14.07
C GLY A 25 3.25 -15.66 -13.47
N PRO A 26 2.14 -14.93 -13.20
CA PRO A 26 2.20 -13.61 -12.55
C PRO A 26 2.84 -13.72 -11.18
N GLY A 27 3.51 -12.66 -10.76
CA GLY A 27 4.27 -12.67 -9.55
C GLY A 27 3.57 -12.03 -8.35
N VAL A 28 4.09 -12.36 -7.18
CA VAL A 28 3.64 -11.86 -5.89
C VAL A 28 4.82 -11.64 -4.96
N THR A 29 4.73 -10.61 -4.11
CA THR A 29 5.60 -10.43 -2.95
C THR A 29 4.76 -10.46 -1.69
N LEU A 30 5.29 -11.07 -0.64
CA LEU A 30 4.65 -11.15 0.67
C LEU A 30 5.66 -10.81 1.75
N GLY A 31 5.32 -9.83 2.57
CA GLY A 31 6.07 -9.45 3.77
C GLY A 31 5.24 -9.68 5.03
N VAL A 32 5.87 -10.15 6.10
CA VAL A 32 5.27 -10.21 7.43
C VAL A 32 6.12 -9.39 8.38
N VAL A 33 5.49 -8.41 9.01
CA VAL A 33 6.12 -7.51 9.98
C VAL A 33 5.59 -7.83 11.38
N VAL A 34 6.46 -7.95 12.35
CA VAL A 34 6.11 -8.11 13.77
C VAL A 34 6.79 -7.01 14.56
N GLY A 35 5.98 -6.12 15.15
CA GLY A 35 6.51 -4.90 15.75
C GLY A 35 7.11 -3.99 14.67
N ARG A 36 8.44 -3.88 14.63
CA ARG A 36 9.20 -3.09 13.65
C ARG A 36 10.07 -3.94 12.72
N ASP A 37 10.06 -5.26 12.91
CA ASP A 37 10.94 -6.18 12.20
C ASP A 37 10.21 -6.89 11.06
N LEU A 38 10.80 -6.85 9.86
CA LEU A 38 10.37 -7.67 8.72
C LEU A 38 10.86 -9.11 8.96
N VAL A 39 9.98 -9.98 9.47
CA VAL A 39 10.35 -11.34 9.90
C VAL A 39 10.27 -12.37 8.77
N VAL A 40 9.48 -12.10 7.74
CA VAL A 40 9.40 -12.91 6.52
C VAL A 40 9.27 -11.98 5.33
N HIS A 41 10.07 -12.23 4.29
CA HIS A 41 9.91 -11.62 2.97
C HIS A 41 10.11 -12.71 1.92
N GLU A 42 9.06 -13.02 1.20
CA GLU A 42 9.06 -14.03 0.15
C GLU A 42 8.52 -13.44 -1.16
N VAL A 43 9.09 -13.93 -2.25
CA VAL A 43 8.73 -13.53 -3.62
C VAL A 43 8.51 -14.77 -4.45
N ALA A 44 7.60 -14.71 -5.44
CA ALA A 44 7.35 -15.79 -6.36
C ALA A 44 6.80 -15.24 -7.70
N GLY A 45 7.05 -15.94 -8.80
CA GLY A 45 6.54 -15.61 -10.13
C GLY A 45 7.29 -14.47 -10.83
N MET A 46 6.65 -13.90 -11.85
CA MET A 46 7.27 -12.96 -12.78
C MET A 46 6.82 -11.52 -12.51
N ALA A 47 7.77 -10.57 -12.61
CA ALA A 47 7.50 -9.14 -12.62
C ALA A 47 7.00 -8.67 -14.01
N SER A 48 7.50 -9.30 -15.07
CA SER A 48 6.97 -9.18 -16.43
C SER A 48 7.01 -10.55 -17.08
N ILE A 49 5.84 -11.01 -17.49
CA ILE A 49 5.70 -12.30 -18.21
C ILE A 49 6.28 -12.16 -19.62
N GLU A 50 5.98 -11.03 -20.29
CA GLU A 50 6.39 -10.74 -21.66
C GLU A 50 7.92 -10.69 -21.82
N LEU A 51 8.59 -10.14 -20.80
CA LEU A 51 10.05 -9.99 -20.78
C LEU A 51 10.77 -11.11 -20.02
N SER A 52 10.01 -12.09 -19.51
CA SER A 52 10.55 -13.19 -18.68
C SER A 52 11.39 -12.70 -17.49
N VAL A 53 11.00 -11.58 -16.88
CA VAL A 53 11.71 -11.00 -15.73
C VAL A 53 11.09 -11.54 -14.44
N PRO A 54 11.85 -12.26 -13.60
CA PRO A 54 11.34 -12.75 -12.31
C PRO A 54 11.18 -11.61 -11.30
N ILE A 55 10.27 -11.77 -10.33
CA ILE A 55 10.21 -10.91 -9.16
C ILE A 55 11.43 -11.14 -8.28
N GLY A 56 12.04 -10.04 -7.84
CA GLY A 56 13.10 -10.03 -6.83
C GLY A 56 12.71 -9.21 -5.60
N PRO A 57 13.53 -9.24 -4.55
CA PRO A 57 13.26 -8.48 -3.31
C PRO A 57 13.16 -6.97 -3.52
N GLN A 58 13.76 -6.45 -4.60
CA GLN A 58 13.77 -5.02 -4.96
C GLN A 58 12.74 -4.65 -6.03
N THR A 59 11.91 -5.61 -6.48
CA THR A 59 10.88 -5.32 -7.46
C THR A 59 9.87 -4.34 -6.89
N THR A 60 9.61 -3.25 -7.62
CA THR A 60 8.62 -2.24 -7.23
C THR A 60 7.24 -2.61 -7.74
N PHE A 61 6.22 -2.28 -6.97
CA PHE A 61 4.83 -2.56 -7.28
C PHE A 61 4.01 -1.28 -7.30
N ARG A 62 3.08 -1.20 -8.24
CA ARG A 62 2.06 -0.16 -8.22
C ARG A 62 1.01 -0.53 -7.18
N ILE A 63 0.99 0.20 -6.07
CA ILE A 63 0.09 -0.08 -4.93
C ILE A 63 -1.31 0.52 -5.08
N ALA A 64 -1.59 1.18 -6.21
CA ALA A 64 -2.90 1.74 -6.56
C ALA A 64 -3.54 2.53 -5.38
N SER A 65 -4.77 2.22 -4.99
CA SER A 65 -5.50 2.94 -3.94
C SER A 65 -4.93 2.81 -2.53
N VAL A 66 -4.02 1.86 -2.30
CA VAL A 66 -3.25 1.81 -1.03
C VAL A 66 -2.46 3.11 -0.83
N SER A 67 -2.10 3.83 -1.90
CA SER A 67 -1.44 5.14 -1.84
C SER A 67 -2.28 6.22 -1.14
N LYS A 68 -3.61 6.10 -1.12
CA LYS A 68 -4.50 7.10 -0.52
C LYS A 68 -4.24 7.29 0.97
N GLN A 69 -3.91 6.22 1.70
CA GLN A 69 -3.58 6.33 3.12
C GLN A 69 -2.37 7.23 3.37
N PHE A 70 -1.36 7.22 2.49
CA PHE A 70 -0.19 8.09 2.61
C PHE A 70 -0.55 9.55 2.33
N THR A 71 -1.43 9.80 1.35
CA THR A 71 -1.97 11.13 1.10
C THR A 71 -2.77 11.64 2.30
N CYS A 72 -3.67 10.81 2.86
CA CYS A 72 -4.42 11.16 4.06
C CYS A 72 -3.50 11.45 5.25
N ALA A 73 -2.47 10.62 5.46
CA ALA A 73 -1.48 10.86 6.52
C ALA A 73 -0.76 12.21 6.34
N ALA A 74 -0.36 12.56 5.12
CA ALA A 74 0.26 13.86 4.83
C ALA A 74 -0.69 15.03 5.11
N ILE A 75 -1.97 14.93 4.76
CA ILE A 75 -2.98 15.95 5.08
C ILE A 75 -3.16 16.08 6.60
N LEU A 76 -3.21 14.96 7.34
CA LEU A 76 -3.32 15.01 8.81
C LEU A 76 -2.10 15.64 9.47
N LEU A 77 -0.91 15.38 8.95
CA LEU A 77 0.32 16.05 9.44
C LEU A 77 0.26 17.57 9.22
N LEU A 78 -0.17 18.03 8.04
CA LEU A 78 -0.36 19.44 7.75
C LEU A 78 -1.44 20.07 8.64
N ALA A 79 -2.49 19.35 8.97
CA ALA A 79 -3.52 19.80 9.89
C ALA A 79 -2.98 19.91 11.34
N ALA A 80 -2.18 18.94 11.77
CA ALA A 80 -1.53 18.97 13.08
C ALA A 80 -0.56 20.16 13.22
N ASP A 81 0.12 20.56 12.12
CA ASP A 81 0.98 21.73 12.04
C ASP A 81 0.20 23.06 11.91
N GLY A 82 -1.14 23.03 11.92
CA GLY A 82 -2.00 24.20 11.79
C GLY A 82 -1.98 24.87 10.41
N ARG A 83 -1.48 24.18 9.38
CA ARG A 83 -1.34 24.72 8.00
C ARG A 83 -2.63 24.61 7.20
N LEU A 84 -3.55 23.73 7.58
CA LEU A 84 -4.88 23.54 7.01
C LEU A 84 -5.83 22.95 8.06
N SER A 85 -7.13 22.93 7.76
CA SER A 85 -8.11 22.15 8.53
C SER A 85 -8.72 21.08 7.64
N ILE A 86 -8.95 19.89 8.17
CA ILE A 86 -9.67 18.82 7.44
C ILE A 86 -11.11 19.23 7.11
N ASP A 87 -11.66 20.21 7.84
CA ASP A 87 -12.98 20.80 7.59
C ASP A 87 -12.95 21.92 6.53
N ASP A 88 -11.78 22.29 6.02
CA ASP A 88 -11.69 23.29 4.96
C ASP A 88 -12.38 22.78 3.68
N ASP A 89 -13.02 23.72 2.97
CA ASP A 89 -13.54 23.44 1.62
C ASP A 89 -12.38 23.13 0.68
N VAL A 90 -12.49 22.05 -0.07
CA VAL A 90 -11.46 21.59 -1.02
C VAL A 90 -11.11 22.67 -2.05
N ARG A 91 -12.08 23.55 -2.42
CA ARG A 91 -11.89 24.65 -3.40
C ARG A 91 -10.91 25.72 -2.90
N ARG A 92 -10.68 25.81 -1.58
CA ARG A 92 -9.63 26.67 -1.03
C ARG A 92 -8.25 26.32 -1.58
N TYR A 93 -8.03 25.04 -1.86
CA TYR A 93 -6.74 24.50 -2.33
C TYR A 93 -6.76 24.18 -3.82
N LEU A 94 -7.95 23.92 -4.36
CA LEU A 94 -8.19 23.61 -5.77
C LEU A 94 -9.24 24.56 -6.34
N PRO A 95 -8.90 25.84 -6.58
CA PRO A 95 -9.86 26.84 -7.02
C PRO A 95 -10.42 26.59 -8.41
N ALA A 96 -9.75 25.77 -9.22
CA ALA A 96 -10.26 25.34 -10.53
C ALA A 96 -11.38 24.28 -10.44
N LEU A 97 -11.66 23.74 -9.27
CA LEU A 97 -12.75 22.79 -9.09
C LEU A 97 -14.10 23.53 -9.24
N PRO A 98 -15.01 23.04 -10.13
CA PRO A 98 -16.29 23.70 -10.32
C PRO A 98 -17.12 23.69 -9.04
N ASP A 99 -18.03 24.65 -8.92
CA ASP A 99 -19.02 24.64 -7.85
C ASP A 99 -20.03 23.52 -8.10
N LEU A 100 -20.00 22.52 -7.23
CA LEU A 100 -20.89 21.36 -7.28
C LEU A 100 -22.13 21.55 -6.38
N GLY A 101 -22.32 22.74 -5.79
CA GLY A 101 -23.39 23.09 -4.87
C GLY A 101 -23.02 22.76 -3.41
N PRO A 102 -23.01 21.49 -2.98
CA PRO A 102 -22.63 21.14 -1.61
C PRO A 102 -21.17 21.47 -1.31
N ARG A 103 -20.90 21.90 -0.08
CA ARG A 103 -19.54 22.08 0.42
C ARG A 103 -18.84 20.72 0.56
N ILE A 104 -17.74 20.54 -0.17
CA ILE A 104 -16.91 19.34 -0.08
C ILE A 104 -15.67 19.69 0.73
N THR A 105 -15.47 19.00 1.85
CA THR A 105 -14.32 19.20 2.74
C THR A 105 -13.19 18.21 2.41
N LEU A 106 -11.98 18.52 2.91
CA LEU A 106 -10.87 17.55 2.86
C LEU A 106 -11.24 16.24 3.57
N ALA A 107 -12.00 16.31 4.70
CA ALA A 107 -12.48 15.14 5.41
C ALA A 107 -13.38 14.25 4.52
N HIS A 108 -14.30 14.85 3.75
CA HIS A 108 -15.13 14.08 2.81
C HIS A 108 -14.28 13.30 1.80
N LEU A 109 -13.24 13.93 1.22
CA LEU A 109 -12.34 13.25 0.30
C LEU A 109 -11.55 12.12 0.97
N MET A 110 -11.12 12.32 2.21
CA MET A 110 -10.36 11.31 2.97
C MET A 110 -11.21 10.08 3.32
N HIS A 111 -12.51 10.28 3.57
CA HIS A 111 -13.47 9.21 3.92
C HIS A 111 -14.20 8.64 2.71
N ASN A 112 -14.02 9.22 1.50
CA ASN A 112 -14.76 8.86 0.28
C ASN A 112 -16.29 9.01 0.44
N THR A 113 -16.74 10.05 1.12
CA THR A 113 -18.15 10.38 1.37
C THR A 113 -18.55 11.69 0.71
#